data_33eddd907e17bb507a440503c1057b29
#
_entry.id   33eddd907e17bb507a440503c1057b29
#
_cell.length_a   1.000
_cell.length_b   1.000
_cell.length_c   1.000
_cell.angle_alpha   90.00
_cell.angle_beta   90.00
_cell.angle_gamma   90.00
#
_symmetry.space_group_name_H-M   'P 1'
#
loop_
_entity.id
_entity.type
_entity.pdbx_description
1 polymer ?
#
loop_
_entity_poly.entity_id
_entity_poly.type
_entity_poly.pdbx_seq_one_letter_code
_entity_poly.pdbx_strand_id
1 'polypeptide(L)'
;DFCLSRGLGDVYKRQVIAEPIMFLKPCVQAVFSSDNNNFSDSNSFSVPTNVIEEPIIALFDGVPQANHPLLKGMLMVDDPDGFESFYEVRERVHGTAMASLILRGQDMSTIEDEIRKVYVRPIMKPETWNNKVTEYIPDDFLLVDKIHEAVRRLFEPEAGQVASNVRIINLSIGIRYREFYNIISPLARLLDWLSYKYRVLFIVSAGNHPEAIDTGLDFNDFKKLSDEDKDGIIIKFIDQDIRNRRLLSPAESMNALTVGATFTDNNDENPIGPLAKLCSDNIPAVYGSFGSGINNAIKPDIFFPGGRNFVHEDYMHRGVVRWRESSTRAPGISSAAPGLTTGAIVNKAFSFGTSDATALVTNKAQECYAVLDEIFMKETGMGVPNEYVAVLIKAMLAHGASWNGWDRLFQGILGISGNSAKNALHRYLGYGEPDVERVKECTKEQVTL
;
A
#
# COMPACT_ATOMS: atom_id res chain seq x y z
N ASP A 1 14.87 33.76 -25.36
CA ASP A 1 14.61 32.98 -24.09
C ASP A 1 14.06 33.85 -22.95
N PHE A 2 14.58 35.08 -22.76
CA PHE A 2 14.12 35.97 -21.68
C PHE A 2 12.70 36.54 -21.88
N CYS A 3 12.26 36.66 -23.13
CA CYS A 3 10.89 37.12 -23.44
C CYS A 3 9.84 36.03 -23.31
N LEU A 4 10.17 34.76 -23.54
CA LEU A 4 9.28 33.63 -23.37
C LEU A 4 9.00 33.33 -21.87
N SER A 5 10.02 33.53 -21.03
CA SER A 5 9.85 33.35 -19.57
C SER A 5 8.95 34.41 -18.92
N ARG A 6 8.94 35.64 -19.45
CA ARG A 6 8.01 36.68 -18.95
C ARG A 6 6.55 36.41 -19.35
N GLY A 7 6.32 35.96 -20.58
CA GLY A 7 4.96 35.63 -21.06
C GLY A 7 4.33 34.45 -20.26
N LEU A 8 5.10 33.43 -19.97
CA LEU A 8 4.67 32.30 -19.13
C LEU A 8 4.37 32.74 -17.69
N GLY A 9 5.22 33.58 -17.10
CA GLY A 9 5.00 34.11 -15.77
C GLY A 9 3.68 34.91 -15.64
N ASP A 10 3.29 35.65 -16.66
CA ASP A 10 2.03 36.40 -16.66
C ASP A 10 0.81 35.51 -16.89
N VAL A 11 0.93 34.43 -17.64
CA VAL A 11 -0.13 33.42 -17.80
C VAL A 11 -0.36 32.70 -16.47
N TYR A 12 0.70 32.25 -15.80
CA TYR A 12 0.56 31.62 -14.48
C TYR A 12 -0.02 32.56 -13.43
N LYS A 13 0.39 33.84 -13.41
CA LYS A 13 -0.20 34.83 -12.50
C LYS A 13 -1.70 35.05 -12.76
N ARG A 14 -2.11 35.11 -14.02
CA ARG A 14 -3.52 35.24 -14.38
C ARG A 14 -4.33 34.00 -13.99
N GLN A 15 -3.77 32.82 -14.11
CA GLN A 15 -4.41 31.59 -13.70
C GLN A 15 -4.57 31.54 -12.16
N VAL A 16 -3.56 31.99 -11.41
CA VAL A 16 -3.61 32.03 -9.93
C VAL A 16 -4.66 33.02 -9.41
N ILE A 17 -4.92 34.12 -10.14
CA ILE A 17 -5.88 35.17 -9.75
C ILE A 17 -7.29 34.83 -10.23
N ALA A 18 -7.47 33.84 -11.10
CA ALA A 18 -8.81 33.46 -11.60
C ALA A 18 -9.67 32.86 -10.48
N GLU A 19 -10.82 33.47 -10.21
CA GLU A 19 -11.77 33.03 -9.15
C GLU A 19 -12.12 31.54 -9.17
N PRO A 20 -12.21 30.83 -10.33
CA PRO A 20 -12.48 29.40 -10.37
C PRO A 20 -11.32 28.52 -9.88
N ILE A 21 -10.10 29.07 -9.76
CA ILE A 21 -8.93 28.30 -9.34
C ILE A 21 -8.78 28.42 -7.82
N MET A 22 -9.28 27.43 -7.10
CA MET A 22 -9.17 27.40 -5.64
C MET A 22 -7.80 26.97 -5.13
N PHE A 23 -7.06 26.14 -5.90
CA PHE A 23 -5.77 25.59 -5.48
C PHE A 23 -4.82 25.41 -6.66
N LEU A 24 -3.56 25.81 -6.46
CA LEU A 24 -2.42 25.45 -7.29
C LEU A 24 -1.51 24.54 -6.47
N LYS A 25 -1.36 23.29 -6.89
CA LYS A 25 -0.39 22.35 -6.33
C LYS A 25 0.54 21.88 -7.42
N PRO A 26 1.83 21.59 -7.12
CA PRO A 26 2.73 20.98 -8.09
C PRO A 26 2.10 19.69 -8.64
N CYS A 27 2.28 19.43 -9.92
CA CYS A 27 2.04 18.10 -10.47
C CYS A 27 3.16 17.21 -9.96
N VAL A 28 2.87 16.33 -9.01
CA VAL A 28 3.87 15.49 -8.36
C VAL A 28 3.58 14.05 -8.70
N GLN A 29 4.65 13.35 -9.02
CA GLN A 29 4.63 11.95 -9.42
C GLN A 29 4.63 11.04 -8.19
N ALA A 30 3.87 9.95 -8.25
CA ALA A 30 4.08 8.81 -7.37
C ALA A 30 5.34 8.08 -7.84
N VAL A 31 6.31 7.95 -6.95
CA VAL A 31 7.60 7.32 -7.25
C VAL A 31 7.78 6.14 -6.32
N PHE A 32 8.02 4.97 -6.91
CA PHE A 32 8.34 3.75 -6.19
C PHE A 32 9.78 3.36 -6.53
N SER A 33 10.60 3.19 -5.53
CA SER A 33 11.98 2.72 -5.71
C SER A 33 12.13 1.33 -5.11
N SER A 34 12.64 0.42 -5.90
CA SER A 34 13.03 -0.91 -5.45
C SER A 34 14.45 -1.20 -5.91
N ASP A 35 15.24 -1.76 -5.03
CA ASP A 35 16.57 -2.26 -5.39
C ASP A 35 16.43 -3.69 -5.89
N ASN A 36 16.77 -3.91 -7.16
CA ASN A 36 16.77 -5.22 -7.77
C ASN A 36 18.05 -5.97 -7.41
N ASN A 37 17.94 -7.00 -6.60
CA ASN A 37 19.06 -7.91 -6.36
C ASN A 37 18.58 -9.36 -6.30
N ASN A 38 19.30 -10.21 -7.02
CA ASN A 38 18.99 -11.62 -7.24
C ASN A 38 19.04 -12.47 -5.97
N PHE A 39 17.98 -13.24 -5.75
CA PHE A 39 18.03 -14.48 -4.99
C PHE A 39 17.49 -15.62 -5.87
N SER A 40 18.30 -16.62 -6.15
CA SER A 40 17.86 -17.87 -6.73
C SER A 40 17.54 -18.83 -5.58
N ASP A 41 16.30 -18.96 -5.21
CA ASP A 41 15.83 -20.06 -4.39
C ASP A 41 15.21 -21.12 -5.30
N SER A 42 15.79 -22.31 -5.28
CA SER A 42 15.32 -23.47 -6.02
C SER A 42 14.14 -24.17 -5.35
N ASN A 43 13.36 -23.46 -4.53
CA ASN A 43 12.21 -24.03 -3.84
C ASN A 43 11.08 -24.30 -4.83
N SER A 44 10.51 -25.49 -4.75
CA SER A 44 9.27 -25.83 -5.46
C SER A 44 8.13 -24.99 -4.89
N PHE A 45 7.49 -24.17 -5.74
CA PHE A 45 6.29 -23.43 -5.37
C PHE A 45 5.06 -24.29 -5.64
N SER A 46 4.06 -24.21 -4.75
CA SER A 46 2.75 -24.78 -5.01
C SER A 46 2.08 -24.03 -6.16
N VAL A 47 1.34 -24.78 -6.98
CA VAL A 47 0.56 -24.24 -8.12
C VAL A 47 -0.90 -24.56 -7.85
N PRO A 48 -1.85 -23.62 -8.05
CA PRO A 48 -3.26 -23.90 -7.84
C PRO A 48 -3.74 -24.99 -8.81
N THR A 49 -4.64 -25.84 -8.35
CA THR A 49 -5.23 -26.90 -9.17
C THR A 49 -6.39 -26.38 -10.02
N ASN A 50 -7.03 -25.31 -9.57
CA ASN A 50 -8.12 -24.64 -10.26
C ASN A 50 -7.92 -23.12 -10.30
N VAL A 51 -8.06 -22.52 -11.49
CA VAL A 51 -7.98 -21.06 -11.66
C VAL A 51 -9.30 -20.55 -12.23
N ILE A 52 -10.03 -19.77 -11.45
CA ILE A 52 -11.27 -19.12 -11.88
C ILE A 52 -10.90 -17.93 -12.76
N GLU A 53 -11.39 -17.93 -14.00
CA GLU A 53 -11.07 -16.93 -15.02
C GLU A 53 -11.59 -15.53 -14.68
N GLU A 54 -12.72 -15.43 -13.98
CA GLU A 54 -13.42 -14.18 -13.68
C GLU A 54 -12.80 -13.49 -12.46
N PRO A 55 -12.12 -12.33 -12.63
CA PRO A 55 -11.51 -11.63 -11.54
C PRO A 55 -12.52 -10.91 -10.65
N ILE A 56 -12.31 -10.94 -9.33
CA ILE A 56 -13.00 -10.12 -8.34
C ILE A 56 -12.11 -8.95 -7.89
N ILE A 57 -10.80 -9.06 -8.11
CA ILE A 57 -9.79 -8.06 -7.77
C ILE A 57 -9.23 -7.44 -9.03
N ALA A 58 -9.05 -6.11 -9.02
CA ALA A 58 -8.24 -5.37 -9.96
C ALA A 58 -7.02 -4.75 -9.25
N LEU A 59 -5.86 -4.84 -9.88
CA LEU A 59 -4.62 -4.17 -9.48
C LEU A 59 -4.31 -3.06 -10.50
N PHE A 60 -4.28 -1.80 -10.06
CA PHE A 60 -3.85 -0.66 -10.87
C PHE A 60 -2.44 -0.27 -10.44
N ASP A 61 -1.44 -0.64 -11.24
CA ASP A 61 -0.01 -0.59 -10.84
C ASP A 61 0.91 -0.51 -12.06
N GLY A 62 2.20 -0.83 -11.90
CA GLY A 62 3.12 -1.06 -12.99
C GLY A 62 2.86 -2.37 -13.73
N VAL A 63 3.59 -2.60 -14.83
CA VAL A 63 3.47 -3.83 -15.63
C VAL A 63 4.09 -5.01 -14.88
N PRO A 64 3.35 -6.08 -14.55
CA PRO A 64 3.91 -7.24 -13.88
C PRO A 64 4.68 -8.17 -14.84
N GLN A 65 5.60 -8.95 -14.32
CA GLN A 65 6.18 -10.09 -15.04
C GLN A 65 5.20 -11.27 -14.98
N ALA A 66 4.20 -11.26 -15.84
CA ALA A 66 3.07 -12.23 -15.81
C ALA A 66 3.50 -13.71 -16.01
N ASN A 67 4.67 -13.98 -16.60
CA ASN A 67 5.23 -15.31 -16.75
C ASN A 67 6.13 -15.75 -15.58
N HIS A 68 6.26 -14.93 -14.53
CA HIS A 68 6.96 -15.31 -13.30
C HIS A 68 6.29 -16.57 -12.71
N PRO A 69 7.05 -17.59 -12.23
CA PRO A 69 6.48 -18.85 -11.71
C PRO A 69 5.40 -18.68 -10.64
N LEU A 70 5.53 -17.66 -9.80
CA LEU A 70 4.54 -17.33 -8.76
C LEU A 70 3.25 -16.68 -9.29
N LEU A 71 3.20 -16.25 -10.56
CA LEU A 71 2.11 -15.47 -11.16
C LEU A 71 1.51 -16.12 -12.42
N LYS A 72 2.25 -17.06 -13.01
CA LYS A 72 1.93 -17.62 -14.34
C LYS A 72 0.52 -18.23 -14.39
N GLY A 73 -0.28 -17.73 -15.34
CA GLY A 73 -1.64 -18.18 -15.55
C GLY A 73 -2.69 -17.56 -14.62
N MET A 74 -2.27 -16.74 -13.63
CA MET A 74 -3.15 -16.16 -12.60
C MET A 74 -3.44 -14.68 -12.80
N LEU A 75 -2.88 -14.06 -13.84
CA LEU A 75 -3.12 -12.65 -14.15
C LEU A 75 -3.89 -12.49 -15.46
N MET A 76 -4.78 -11.50 -15.48
CA MET A 76 -5.44 -10.98 -16.66
C MET A 76 -4.93 -9.55 -16.89
N VAL A 77 -3.85 -9.41 -17.69
CA VAL A 77 -3.24 -8.10 -17.98
C VAL A 77 -3.99 -7.45 -19.14
N ASP A 78 -4.53 -6.25 -18.89
CA ASP A 78 -5.23 -5.41 -19.87
C ASP A 78 -4.51 -4.08 -20.01
N ASP A 79 -3.77 -3.90 -21.09
CA ASP A 79 -2.92 -2.74 -21.36
C ASP A 79 -3.30 -2.02 -22.68
N PRO A 80 -4.47 -1.38 -22.75
CA PRO A 80 -4.89 -0.67 -23.98
C PRO A 80 -4.04 0.59 -24.25
N ASP A 81 -3.27 1.06 -23.27
CA ASP A 81 -2.38 2.23 -23.42
C ASP A 81 -0.97 1.85 -23.88
N GLY A 82 -0.64 0.54 -23.94
CA GLY A 82 0.65 0.05 -24.42
C GLY A 82 1.82 0.33 -23.47
N PHE A 83 1.56 0.42 -22.16
CA PHE A 83 2.61 0.64 -21.14
C PHE A 83 3.67 -0.46 -21.16
N GLU A 84 3.29 -1.70 -21.50
CA GLU A 84 4.22 -2.82 -21.59
C GLU A 84 5.42 -2.54 -22.49
N SER A 85 5.21 -1.77 -23.56
CA SER A 85 6.27 -1.43 -24.53
C SER A 85 7.39 -0.53 -23.95
N PHE A 86 7.16 0.10 -22.80
CA PHE A 86 8.16 0.93 -22.11
C PHE A 86 9.02 0.15 -21.13
N TYR A 87 8.65 -1.12 -20.80
CA TYR A 87 9.29 -1.91 -19.77
C TYR A 87 10.27 -2.95 -20.32
N GLU A 88 11.51 -2.92 -19.84
CA GLU A 88 12.34 -4.12 -19.83
C GLU A 88 11.86 -5.09 -18.74
N VAL A 89 12.21 -6.38 -18.87
CA VAL A 89 11.78 -7.39 -17.87
C VAL A 89 12.24 -7.03 -16.47
N ARG A 90 13.48 -6.56 -16.31
CA ARG A 90 14.07 -6.16 -15.01
C ARG A 90 13.40 -4.95 -14.36
N GLU A 91 12.61 -4.19 -15.10
CA GLU A 91 11.95 -2.97 -14.63
C GLU A 91 10.52 -3.21 -14.13
N ARG A 92 9.98 -4.43 -14.33
CA ARG A 92 8.62 -4.82 -13.92
C ARG A 92 8.55 -5.17 -12.42
N VAL A 93 8.99 -4.27 -11.56
CA VAL A 93 9.28 -4.56 -10.16
C VAL A 93 8.04 -4.44 -9.29
N HIS A 94 7.47 -3.24 -9.21
CA HIS A 94 6.38 -2.97 -8.28
C HIS A 94 5.11 -3.76 -8.64
N GLY A 95 4.70 -3.74 -9.91
CA GLY A 95 3.55 -4.52 -10.36
C GLY A 95 3.70 -6.03 -10.13
N THR A 96 4.93 -6.58 -10.29
CA THR A 96 5.21 -8.00 -9.98
C THR A 96 5.10 -8.29 -8.49
N ALA A 97 5.68 -7.43 -7.65
CA ALA A 97 5.63 -7.57 -6.20
C ALA A 97 4.18 -7.52 -5.69
N MET A 98 3.43 -6.48 -6.05
CA MET A 98 2.04 -6.30 -5.60
C MET A 98 1.14 -7.45 -6.08
N ALA A 99 1.25 -7.87 -7.35
CA ALA A 99 0.50 -9.02 -7.86
C ALA A 99 0.79 -10.30 -7.07
N SER A 100 2.05 -10.53 -6.68
CA SER A 100 2.43 -11.72 -5.92
C SER A 100 1.87 -11.71 -4.49
N LEU A 101 1.88 -10.55 -3.82
CA LEU A 101 1.32 -10.39 -2.48
C LEU A 101 -0.21 -10.53 -2.47
N ILE A 102 -0.88 -10.01 -3.49
CA ILE A 102 -2.34 -10.18 -3.66
C ILE A 102 -2.71 -11.64 -3.85
N LEU A 103 -1.94 -12.39 -4.65
CA LEU A 103 -2.24 -13.78 -4.98
C LEU A 103 -1.85 -14.76 -3.87
N ARG A 104 -0.73 -14.53 -3.16
CA ARG A 104 -0.11 -15.51 -2.25
C ARG A 104 -0.02 -15.06 -0.81
N GLY A 105 -0.35 -13.80 -0.52
CA GLY A 105 -0.14 -13.27 0.82
C GLY A 105 1.34 -13.21 1.20
N GLN A 106 1.65 -13.33 2.47
CA GLN A 106 3.01 -13.27 3.03
C GLN A 106 3.82 -14.55 2.82
N ASP A 107 3.16 -15.72 2.74
CA ASP A 107 3.83 -16.98 2.46
C ASP A 107 3.82 -17.27 0.96
N MET A 108 4.93 -16.91 0.31
CA MET A 108 5.10 -17.14 -1.13
C MET A 108 5.17 -18.60 -1.54
N SER A 109 5.38 -19.53 -0.59
CA SER A 109 5.55 -20.97 -0.88
C SER A 109 4.23 -21.69 -1.06
N THR A 110 3.18 -21.18 -0.43
CA THR A 110 1.83 -21.76 -0.45
C THR A 110 0.89 -20.96 -1.34
N ILE A 111 -0.15 -21.60 -1.81
CA ILE A 111 -1.29 -20.99 -2.50
C ILE A 111 -2.49 -21.91 -2.33
N GLU A 112 -3.68 -21.35 -2.29
CA GLU A 112 -4.91 -22.14 -2.23
C GLU A 112 -5.09 -22.99 -3.51
N ASP A 113 -5.77 -24.12 -3.38
CA ASP A 113 -6.04 -25.03 -4.50
C ASP A 113 -6.93 -24.37 -5.56
N GLU A 114 -7.83 -23.51 -5.15
CA GLU A 114 -8.67 -22.71 -6.03
C GLU A 114 -8.36 -21.22 -5.85
N ILE A 115 -8.06 -20.53 -6.94
CA ILE A 115 -7.76 -19.10 -6.95
C ILE A 115 -8.48 -18.40 -8.09
N ARG A 116 -8.84 -17.13 -7.88
CA ARG A 116 -9.33 -16.27 -8.96
C ARG A 116 -8.20 -15.49 -9.60
N LYS A 117 -8.28 -15.29 -10.92
CA LYS A 117 -7.35 -14.38 -11.61
C LYS A 117 -7.47 -12.98 -11.02
N VAL A 118 -6.34 -12.28 -11.02
CA VAL A 118 -6.29 -10.84 -10.73
C VAL A 118 -6.22 -10.09 -12.04
N TYR A 119 -7.15 -9.15 -12.24
CA TYR A 119 -7.09 -8.21 -13.35
C TYR A 119 -6.00 -7.18 -13.07
N VAL A 120 -5.12 -6.92 -14.02
CA VAL A 120 -4.05 -5.92 -13.88
C VAL A 120 -4.19 -4.87 -14.96
N ARG A 121 -4.26 -3.62 -14.53
CA ARG A 121 -4.25 -2.43 -15.40
C ARG A 121 -2.98 -1.64 -15.16
N PRO A 122 -2.02 -1.67 -16.09
CA PRO A 122 -0.84 -0.82 -16.02
C PRO A 122 -1.21 0.66 -16.10
N ILE A 123 -0.61 1.47 -15.19
CA ILE A 123 -0.79 2.91 -15.11
C ILE A 123 0.53 3.67 -14.89
N MET A 124 1.66 2.98 -14.87
CA MET A 124 2.99 3.52 -14.59
C MET A 124 3.95 3.25 -15.73
N LYS A 125 5.02 4.05 -15.79
CA LYS A 125 6.20 3.82 -16.64
C LYS A 125 7.43 3.61 -15.77
N PRO A 126 8.44 2.86 -16.25
CA PRO A 126 9.68 2.68 -15.53
C PRO A 126 10.64 3.84 -15.85
N GLU A 127 11.49 4.15 -14.88
CA GLU A 127 12.67 4.99 -15.06
C GLU A 127 13.86 4.32 -14.36
N THR A 128 14.94 4.13 -15.07
CA THR A 128 16.16 3.54 -14.51
C THR A 128 17.27 4.60 -14.43
N TRP A 129 17.71 4.92 -13.22
CA TRP A 129 18.80 5.83 -12.93
C TRP A 129 19.83 5.18 -12.00
N ASN A 130 21.10 5.17 -12.38
CA ASN A 130 22.19 4.56 -11.60
C ASN A 130 21.89 3.10 -11.15
N ASN A 131 21.37 2.27 -12.04
CA ASN A 131 20.91 0.90 -11.78
C ASN A 131 19.75 0.75 -10.77
N LYS A 132 19.16 1.86 -10.36
CA LYS A 132 17.94 1.87 -9.54
C LYS A 132 16.72 2.03 -10.44
N VAL A 133 15.81 1.08 -10.37
CA VAL A 133 14.52 1.13 -11.07
C VAL A 133 13.53 1.90 -10.22
N THR A 134 12.84 2.83 -10.84
CA THR A 134 11.75 3.58 -10.25
C THR A 134 10.57 3.51 -11.19
N GLU A 135 9.39 3.18 -10.69
CA GLU A 135 8.17 3.24 -11.47
C GLU A 135 7.39 4.49 -11.08
N TYR A 136 6.88 5.22 -12.05
CA TYR A 136 6.25 6.52 -11.84
C TYR A 136 5.02 6.70 -12.73
N ILE A 137 4.15 7.60 -12.31
CA ILE A 137 2.99 8.01 -13.10
C ILE A 137 3.44 9.12 -14.05
N PRO A 138 3.33 8.90 -15.37
CA PRO A 138 3.77 9.88 -16.36
C PRO A 138 3.05 11.23 -16.26
N ASP A 139 3.77 12.32 -16.59
CA ASP A 139 3.23 13.68 -16.58
C ASP A 139 2.38 14.01 -17.83
N ASP A 140 2.40 13.14 -18.83
CA ASP A 140 1.70 13.33 -20.11
C ASP A 140 0.20 13.05 -20.02
N PHE A 141 -0.30 12.61 -18.86
CA PHE A 141 -1.73 12.47 -18.57
C PHE A 141 -2.08 12.81 -17.12
N LEU A 142 -3.34 13.10 -16.86
CA LEU A 142 -3.83 13.29 -15.50
C LEU A 142 -4.17 11.93 -14.86
N LEU A 143 -3.58 11.64 -13.71
CA LEU A 143 -3.89 10.40 -12.98
C LEU A 143 -5.39 10.24 -12.70
N VAL A 144 -6.09 11.33 -12.41
CA VAL A 144 -7.55 11.34 -12.18
C VAL A 144 -8.29 10.79 -13.38
N ASP A 145 -7.94 11.25 -14.60
CA ASP A 145 -8.56 10.78 -15.84
C ASP A 145 -8.20 9.32 -16.11
N LYS A 146 -6.93 8.94 -15.90
CA LYS A 146 -6.46 7.57 -16.11
C LYS A 146 -7.17 6.56 -15.20
N ILE A 147 -7.35 6.87 -13.92
CA ILE A 147 -8.11 6.02 -12.99
C ILE A 147 -9.59 5.96 -13.40
N HIS A 148 -10.17 7.09 -13.82
CA HIS A 148 -11.56 7.11 -14.29
C HIS A 148 -11.75 6.21 -15.53
N GLU A 149 -10.87 6.33 -16.53
CA GLU A 149 -10.88 5.48 -17.74
C GLU A 149 -10.71 3.99 -17.39
N ALA A 150 -9.75 3.67 -16.50
CA ALA A 150 -9.49 2.31 -16.08
C ALA A 150 -10.71 1.66 -15.41
N VAL A 151 -11.42 2.40 -14.54
CA VAL A 151 -12.63 1.88 -13.88
C VAL A 151 -13.80 1.78 -14.85
N ARG A 152 -14.00 2.76 -15.75
CA ARG A 152 -15.04 2.68 -16.79
C ARG A 152 -14.85 1.43 -17.66
N ARG A 153 -13.61 1.11 -18.01
CA ARG A 153 -13.27 -0.07 -18.82
C ARG A 153 -13.60 -1.39 -18.11
N LEU A 154 -13.63 -1.42 -16.79
CA LEU A 154 -14.12 -2.61 -16.07
C LEU A 154 -15.62 -2.84 -16.29
N PHE A 155 -16.44 -1.78 -16.35
CA PHE A 155 -17.90 -1.88 -16.17
C PHE A 155 -18.74 -1.36 -17.35
N GLU A 156 -18.22 -0.45 -18.17
CA GLU A 156 -19.02 0.21 -19.21
C GLU A 156 -18.77 -0.40 -20.59
N PRO A 157 -19.82 -0.89 -21.30
CA PRO A 157 -19.68 -1.46 -22.65
C PRO A 157 -19.04 -0.48 -23.65
N GLU A 158 -19.35 0.81 -23.57
CA GLU A 158 -18.83 1.86 -24.45
C GLU A 158 -17.32 2.08 -24.25
N ALA A 159 -16.79 1.69 -23.08
CA ALA A 159 -15.36 1.75 -22.77
C ALA A 159 -14.64 0.40 -23.07
N GLY A 160 -15.34 -0.59 -23.65
CA GLY A 160 -14.79 -1.91 -23.94
C GLY A 160 -14.74 -2.83 -22.72
N GLN A 161 -15.86 -2.95 -22.01
CA GLN A 161 -16.01 -3.73 -20.79
C GLN A 161 -15.24 -5.06 -20.77
N VAL A 162 -14.39 -5.26 -19.76
CA VAL A 162 -13.49 -6.43 -19.68
C VAL A 162 -13.63 -7.27 -18.41
N ALA A 163 -14.06 -6.70 -17.26
CA ALA A 163 -14.05 -7.40 -15.98
C ALA A 163 -15.14 -6.88 -15.02
N SER A 164 -16.42 -7.02 -15.41
CA SER A 164 -17.58 -6.48 -14.67
C SER A 164 -17.81 -7.09 -13.28
N ASN A 165 -17.14 -8.22 -12.97
CA ASN A 165 -17.24 -8.88 -11.68
C ASN A 165 -16.26 -8.32 -10.62
N VAL A 166 -15.36 -7.42 -10.99
CA VAL A 166 -14.46 -6.75 -10.05
C VAL A 166 -15.24 -5.99 -8.99
N ARG A 167 -14.88 -6.20 -7.72
CA ARG A 167 -15.46 -5.50 -6.56
C ARG A 167 -14.41 -4.89 -5.65
N ILE A 168 -13.17 -5.31 -5.79
CA ILE A 168 -12.03 -4.83 -5.01
C ILE A 168 -10.99 -4.27 -5.97
N ILE A 169 -10.54 -3.05 -5.73
CA ILE A 169 -9.50 -2.40 -6.55
C ILE A 169 -8.34 -2.03 -5.65
N ASN A 170 -7.20 -2.67 -5.85
CA ASN A 170 -5.95 -2.29 -5.19
C ASN A 170 -5.34 -1.08 -5.91
N LEU A 171 -4.99 -0.06 -5.13
CA LEU A 171 -4.28 1.12 -5.58
C LEU A 171 -3.19 1.46 -4.57
N SER A 172 -2.05 0.75 -4.67
CA SER A 172 -0.90 0.89 -3.76
C SER A 172 -0.06 2.13 -4.10
N ILE A 173 -0.71 3.30 -4.21
CA ILE A 173 -0.14 4.57 -4.64
C ILE A 173 -0.31 5.64 -3.57
N GLY A 174 0.77 6.37 -3.28
CA GLY A 174 0.75 7.61 -2.52
C GLY A 174 1.45 8.72 -3.29
N ILE A 175 0.75 9.81 -3.61
CA ILE A 175 1.34 10.91 -4.36
C ILE A 175 2.23 11.73 -3.44
N ARG A 176 3.55 11.60 -3.61
CA ARG A 176 4.57 12.33 -2.85
C ARG A 176 4.36 13.84 -2.96
N TYR A 177 4.58 14.58 -1.86
CA TYR A 177 4.33 16.03 -1.73
C TYR A 177 2.86 16.46 -1.94
N ARG A 178 1.91 15.52 -1.89
CA ARG A 178 0.46 15.78 -1.80
C ARG A 178 -0.12 15.25 -0.50
N GLU A 179 0.43 15.75 0.58
CA GLU A 179 -0.06 15.47 1.92
C GLU A 179 -1.47 16.05 2.11
N PHE A 180 -2.26 15.36 2.90
CA PHE A 180 -3.60 15.78 3.23
C PHE A 180 -3.60 16.93 4.25
N TYR A 181 -4.14 18.09 3.86
CA TYR A 181 -4.30 19.28 4.69
C TYR A 181 -5.78 19.71 4.79
N ASN A 182 -6.64 18.85 5.31
CA ASN A 182 -8.08 19.09 5.53
C ASN A 182 -8.89 19.39 4.25
N ILE A 183 -8.35 19.14 3.07
CA ILE A 183 -9.03 19.33 1.79
C ILE A 183 -8.88 18.04 0.99
N ILE A 184 -10.01 17.39 0.69
CA ILE A 184 -10.03 16.17 -0.12
C ILE A 184 -9.53 16.49 -1.53
N SER A 185 -8.53 15.74 -1.98
CA SER A 185 -7.95 15.89 -3.31
C SER A 185 -8.94 15.49 -4.42
N PRO A 186 -8.75 15.95 -5.66
CA PRO A 186 -9.55 15.51 -6.79
C PRO A 186 -9.56 13.99 -6.98
N LEU A 187 -8.40 13.35 -6.78
CA LEU A 187 -8.29 11.89 -6.89
C LEU A 187 -9.10 11.18 -5.81
N ALA A 188 -8.99 11.57 -4.55
CA ALA A 188 -9.78 10.98 -3.47
C ALA A 188 -11.29 11.17 -3.69
N ARG A 189 -11.72 12.35 -4.17
CA ARG A 189 -13.13 12.58 -4.56
C ARG A 189 -13.59 11.66 -5.69
N LEU A 190 -12.71 11.44 -6.68
CA LEU A 190 -12.99 10.49 -7.75
C LEU A 190 -13.16 9.09 -7.21
N LEU A 191 -12.26 8.61 -6.33
CA LEU A 191 -12.39 7.29 -5.72
C LEU A 191 -13.70 7.15 -4.95
N ASP A 192 -14.09 8.17 -4.16
CA ASP A 192 -15.34 8.17 -3.42
C ASP A 192 -16.57 8.05 -4.35
N TRP A 193 -16.54 8.79 -5.47
CA TRP A 193 -17.61 8.74 -6.46
C TRP A 193 -17.65 7.40 -7.22
N LEU A 194 -16.49 6.87 -7.63
CA LEU A 194 -16.39 5.58 -8.32
C LEU A 194 -16.84 4.42 -7.42
N SER A 195 -16.44 4.44 -6.14
CA SER A 195 -16.90 3.47 -5.13
C SER A 195 -18.41 3.44 -5.04
N TYR A 196 -19.04 4.61 -4.99
CA TYR A 196 -20.49 4.72 -4.94
C TYR A 196 -21.17 4.27 -6.24
N LYS A 197 -20.66 4.74 -7.41
CA LYS A 197 -21.25 4.47 -8.72
C LYS A 197 -21.20 2.98 -9.09
N TYR A 198 -20.04 2.33 -8.90
CA TYR A 198 -19.80 0.96 -9.35
C TYR A 198 -19.85 -0.09 -8.23
N ARG A 199 -20.12 0.35 -6.99
CA ARG A 199 -20.17 -0.54 -5.82
C ARG A 199 -18.86 -1.32 -5.63
N VAL A 200 -17.72 -0.64 -5.71
CA VAL A 200 -16.39 -1.20 -5.56
C VAL A 200 -15.70 -0.66 -4.31
N LEU A 201 -14.85 -1.48 -3.71
CA LEU A 201 -13.96 -1.10 -2.62
C LEU A 201 -12.58 -0.80 -3.19
N PHE A 202 -12.14 0.45 -3.10
CA PHE A 202 -10.73 0.76 -3.26
C PHE A 202 -9.98 0.45 -1.96
N ILE A 203 -8.87 -0.28 -2.06
CA ILE A 203 -7.92 -0.48 -0.97
C ILE A 203 -6.67 0.32 -1.35
N VAL A 204 -6.35 1.32 -0.54
CA VAL A 204 -5.33 2.33 -0.87
C VAL A 204 -4.27 2.41 0.22
N SER A 205 -3.02 2.66 -0.18
CA SER A 205 -1.93 2.87 0.76
C SER A 205 -2.03 4.23 1.46
N ALA A 206 -1.67 4.27 2.75
CA ALA A 206 -1.66 5.53 3.51
C ALA A 206 -0.59 6.51 3.02
N GLY A 207 0.51 5.99 2.47
CA GLY A 207 1.69 6.71 2.01
C GLY A 207 2.92 6.41 2.84
N ASN A 208 4.09 6.68 2.26
CA ASN A 208 5.40 6.41 2.87
C ASN A 208 6.22 7.70 3.00
N HIS A 209 6.87 7.84 4.16
CA HIS A 209 7.80 8.92 4.52
C HIS A 209 9.15 8.30 4.93
N PRO A 210 9.99 7.91 3.95
CA PRO A 210 11.25 7.19 4.20
C PRO A 210 12.41 8.12 4.56
N GLU A 211 12.12 9.32 5.03
CA GLU A 211 13.11 10.30 5.46
C GLU A 211 13.94 9.76 6.64
N ALA A 212 15.10 10.37 6.86
CA ALA A 212 15.97 10.05 7.96
C ALA A 212 15.29 10.33 9.32
N ILE A 213 15.66 9.57 10.34
CA ILE A 213 15.05 9.60 11.66
C ILE A 213 16.06 10.16 12.64
N ASP A 214 15.72 11.25 13.31
CA ASP A 214 16.52 11.79 14.42
C ASP A 214 16.18 11.02 15.70
N THR A 215 17.16 10.26 16.18
CA THR A 215 17.05 9.51 17.44
C THR A 215 17.50 10.31 18.65
N GLY A 216 18.19 11.45 18.45
CA GLY A 216 18.78 12.27 19.48
C GLY A 216 19.99 11.62 20.20
N LEU A 217 20.43 10.43 19.78
CA LEU A 217 21.49 9.65 20.42
C LEU A 217 22.61 9.31 19.42
N ASP A 218 23.84 9.18 19.94
CA ASP A 218 24.91 8.56 19.18
C ASP A 218 24.49 7.16 18.71
N PHE A 219 24.85 6.79 17.48
CA PHE A 219 24.37 5.53 16.87
C PHE A 219 24.78 4.29 17.68
N ASN A 220 25.99 4.28 18.23
CA ASN A 220 26.44 3.15 19.04
C ASN A 220 25.67 3.04 20.37
N ASP A 221 25.22 4.16 20.91
CA ASP A 221 24.40 4.16 22.12
C ASP A 221 22.94 3.75 21.79
N PHE A 222 22.38 4.28 20.70
CA PHE A 222 21.09 3.83 20.19
C PHE A 222 21.06 2.31 19.94
N LYS A 223 22.12 1.76 19.34
CA LYS A 223 22.21 0.34 19.02
C LYS A 223 22.16 -0.57 20.26
N LYS A 224 22.64 -0.11 21.41
CA LYS A 224 22.69 -0.86 22.67
C LYS A 224 21.37 -0.82 23.46
N LEU A 225 20.43 0.04 23.09
CA LEU A 225 19.16 0.16 23.79
C LEU A 225 18.32 -1.11 23.67
N SER A 226 17.49 -1.35 24.67
CA SER A 226 16.41 -2.33 24.57
C SER A 226 15.39 -1.95 23.50
N ASP A 227 14.59 -2.90 23.03
CA ASP A 227 13.55 -2.60 22.05
C ASP A 227 12.50 -1.64 22.64
N GLU A 228 12.15 -1.77 23.95
CA GLU A 228 11.22 -0.86 24.63
C GLU A 228 11.73 0.58 24.70
N ASP A 229 13.05 0.77 24.95
CA ASP A 229 13.64 2.12 24.97
C ASP A 229 13.63 2.74 23.56
N LYS A 230 13.91 1.93 22.53
CA LYS A 230 13.80 2.38 21.12
C LYS A 230 12.37 2.75 20.76
N ASP A 231 11.37 1.96 21.18
CA ASP A 231 9.96 2.29 20.97
C ASP A 231 9.62 3.67 21.56
N GLY A 232 10.15 3.96 22.76
CA GLY A 232 10.00 5.25 23.40
C GLY A 232 10.54 6.42 22.56
N ILE A 233 11.68 6.23 21.89
CA ILE A 233 12.28 7.21 21.00
C ILE A 233 11.45 7.37 19.73
N ILE A 234 11.12 6.25 19.08
CA ILE A 234 10.44 6.26 17.78
C ILE A 234 9.02 6.79 17.88
N ILE A 235 8.25 6.43 18.92
CA ILE A 235 6.89 6.95 19.12
C ILE A 235 6.92 8.45 19.40
N LYS A 236 7.88 8.95 20.18
CA LYS A 236 8.06 10.39 20.40
C LYS A 236 8.45 11.12 19.11
N PHE A 237 9.31 10.50 18.30
CA PHE A 237 9.68 11.04 16.99
C PHE A 237 8.45 11.13 16.06
N ILE A 238 7.62 10.08 16.00
CA ILE A 238 6.36 10.11 15.22
C ILE A 238 5.46 11.28 15.69
N ASP A 239 5.28 11.46 17.00
CA ASP A 239 4.42 12.54 17.53
C ASP A 239 4.97 13.93 17.19
N GLN A 240 6.27 14.14 17.34
CA GLN A 240 6.94 15.40 17.02
C GLN A 240 6.89 15.73 15.52
N ASP A 241 7.05 14.71 14.67
CA ASP A 241 7.12 14.83 13.22
C ASP A 241 5.78 14.56 12.50
N ILE A 242 4.69 14.36 13.24
CA ILE A 242 3.40 13.94 12.68
C ILE A 242 2.84 14.87 11.60
N ARG A 243 3.23 16.16 11.64
CA ARG A 243 2.81 17.14 10.62
C ARG A 243 3.43 16.89 9.26
N ASN A 244 4.61 16.29 9.23
CA ASN A 244 5.34 15.94 8.02
C ASN A 244 5.04 14.49 7.56
N ARG A 245 4.29 13.71 8.38
CA ARG A 245 3.92 12.31 8.12
C ARG A 245 2.44 12.13 7.86
N ARG A 246 1.83 13.09 7.18
CA ARG A 246 0.41 13.07 6.84
C ARG A 246 0.10 12.07 5.74
N LEU A 247 -1.17 11.68 5.68
CA LEU A 247 -1.69 10.86 4.59
C LEU A 247 -1.30 11.44 3.23
N LEU A 248 -0.84 10.59 2.32
CA LEU A 248 -0.57 10.97 0.93
C LEU A 248 -1.80 10.68 0.07
N SER A 249 -2.22 11.66 -0.73
CA SER A 249 -3.36 11.47 -1.64
C SER A 249 -3.16 10.21 -2.51
N PRO A 250 -4.20 9.35 -2.64
CA PRO A 250 -5.62 9.52 -2.28
C PRO A 250 -6.04 8.88 -0.95
N ALA A 251 -5.14 8.68 -0.01
CA ALA A 251 -5.39 8.00 1.27
C ALA A 251 -6.51 8.64 2.12
N GLU A 252 -6.85 9.92 1.88
CA GLU A 252 -7.92 10.64 2.55
C GLU A 252 -9.32 10.32 2.02
N SER A 253 -9.46 9.49 0.98
CA SER A 253 -10.77 9.05 0.46
C SER A 253 -11.62 8.41 1.56
N MET A 254 -12.88 8.79 1.64
CA MET A 254 -13.79 8.32 2.70
C MET A 254 -14.34 6.92 2.43
N ASN A 255 -14.63 6.61 1.16
CA ASN A 255 -15.18 5.32 0.78
C ASN A 255 -14.09 4.24 0.63
N ALA A 256 -12.86 4.61 0.30
CA ALA A 256 -11.75 3.68 0.26
C ALA A 256 -11.39 3.14 1.65
N LEU A 257 -10.82 1.93 1.69
CA LEU A 257 -10.14 1.38 2.86
C LEU A 257 -8.67 1.80 2.77
N THR A 258 -8.25 2.67 3.68
CA THR A 258 -6.87 3.17 3.74
C THR A 258 -6.04 2.32 4.69
N VAL A 259 -4.91 1.80 4.19
CA VAL A 259 -4.05 0.86 4.92
C VAL A 259 -2.75 1.53 5.32
N GLY A 260 -2.50 1.58 6.63
CA GLY A 260 -1.20 1.88 7.23
C GLY A 260 -0.34 0.63 7.36
N ALA A 261 0.94 0.79 7.65
CA ALA A 261 1.87 -0.31 7.83
C ALA A 261 2.22 -0.55 9.30
N THR A 262 2.33 -1.82 9.71
CA THR A 262 3.05 -2.20 10.93
C THR A 262 4.50 -2.57 10.58
N PHE A 263 5.41 -2.36 11.54
CA PHE A 263 6.83 -2.70 11.41
C PHE A 263 7.02 -4.20 11.67
N THR A 264 6.48 -5.03 10.77
CA THR A 264 6.38 -6.48 10.92
C THR A 264 6.55 -7.19 9.58
N ASP A 265 7.25 -8.32 9.62
CA ASP A 265 7.36 -9.30 8.53
C ASP A 265 7.54 -10.71 9.10
N ASN A 266 7.62 -11.72 8.25
CA ASN A 266 7.78 -13.13 8.64
C ASN A 266 9.26 -13.58 8.73
N ASN A 267 10.19 -12.66 8.96
CA ASN A 267 11.62 -12.96 9.01
C ASN A 267 12.21 -12.71 10.40
N ASP A 268 13.08 -13.63 10.86
CA ASP A 268 13.78 -13.53 12.14
C ASP A 268 15.22 -12.97 12.00
N GLU A 269 15.47 -12.22 10.93
CA GLU A 269 16.80 -11.68 10.66
C GLU A 269 17.20 -10.61 11.67
N ASN A 270 18.46 -10.70 12.11
CA ASN A 270 19.08 -9.74 13.02
C ASN A 270 20.08 -8.84 12.28
N PRO A 271 20.26 -7.59 12.73
CA PRO A 271 21.19 -6.66 12.10
C PRO A 271 22.65 -7.14 12.28
N ILE A 272 23.45 -7.03 11.20
CA ILE A 272 24.86 -7.40 11.18
C ILE A 272 25.72 -6.16 10.90
N GLY A 273 26.85 -6.07 11.57
CA GLY A 273 27.84 -5.01 11.32
C GLY A 273 27.34 -3.59 11.70
N PRO A 274 27.36 -2.64 10.75
CA PRO A 274 26.98 -1.24 11.00
C PRO A 274 25.46 -1.01 10.99
N LEU A 275 24.65 -2.06 11.07
CA LEU A 275 23.19 -1.96 11.06
C LEU A 275 22.62 -2.07 12.47
N ALA A 276 21.44 -1.49 12.66
CA ALA A 276 20.64 -1.60 13.89
C ALA A 276 19.17 -1.89 13.58
N LYS A 277 18.49 -2.58 14.52
CA LYS A 277 17.04 -2.64 14.58
C LYS A 277 16.51 -1.29 15.07
N LEU A 278 15.45 -0.79 14.45
CA LEU A 278 14.92 0.54 14.73
C LEU A 278 14.04 0.58 15.97
N CYS A 279 13.16 -0.39 16.14
CA CYS A 279 12.16 -0.50 17.21
C CYS A 279 11.69 -1.96 17.35
N SER A 280 10.78 -2.22 18.28
CA SER A 280 10.10 -3.51 18.40
C SER A 280 9.36 -3.87 17.11
N ASP A 281 9.16 -5.16 16.93
CA ASP A 281 8.27 -5.66 15.90
C ASP A 281 6.80 -5.38 16.27
N ASN A 282 5.94 -5.34 15.27
CA ASN A 282 4.50 -5.25 15.44
C ASN A 282 3.98 -3.96 16.10
N ILE A 283 4.62 -2.82 15.80
CA ILE A 283 4.09 -1.48 16.09
C ILE A 283 3.82 -0.73 14.78
N PRO A 284 2.99 0.33 14.78
CA PRO A 284 2.83 1.18 13.61
C PRO A 284 4.17 1.68 13.09
N ALA A 285 4.41 1.45 11.80
CA ALA A 285 5.71 1.72 11.17
C ALA A 285 5.98 3.20 11.01
N VAL A 286 7.14 3.67 11.48
CA VAL A 286 7.54 5.09 11.42
C VAL A 286 7.66 5.63 9.99
N TYR A 287 7.92 4.80 9.00
CA TYR A 287 7.93 5.21 7.60
C TYR A 287 6.53 5.44 7.02
N GLY A 288 5.46 4.98 7.69
CA GLY A 288 4.09 5.14 7.25
C GLY A 288 3.51 6.53 7.49
N SER A 289 2.40 6.81 6.83
CA SER A 289 1.61 8.01 7.07
C SER A 289 0.66 7.83 8.24
N PHE A 290 0.43 8.93 8.95
CA PHE A 290 -0.49 9.00 10.08
C PHE A 290 -1.59 10.05 9.82
N GLY A 291 -2.72 9.89 10.51
CA GLY A 291 -3.85 10.69 10.17
C GLY A 291 -4.22 11.70 11.20
N SER A 292 -5.28 12.45 11.11
CA SER A 292 -6.65 12.08 10.76
C SER A 292 -6.99 12.39 9.31
N GLY A 293 -8.09 11.83 8.84
CA GLY A 293 -8.78 12.26 7.63
C GLY A 293 -9.61 13.53 7.82
N ILE A 294 -10.46 13.86 6.85
CA ILE A 294 -11.31 15.06 6.90
C ILE A 294 -12.25 15.03 8.12
N ASN A 295 -12.44 16.19 8.75
CA ASN A 295 -13.27 16.34 9.94
C ASN A 295 -12.92 15.35 11.06
N ASN A 296 -11.64 15.02 11.21
CA ASN A 296 -11.13 14.03 12.15
C ASN A 296 -11.64 12.59 11.91
N ALA A 297 -12.05 12.26 10.68
CA ALA A 297 -12.32 10.88 10.32
C ALA A 297 -11.12 9.99 10.61
N ILE A 298 -11.38 8.78 11.05
CA ILE A 298 -10.32 7.80 11.34
C ILE A 298 -9.65 7.39 10.03
N LYS A 299 -8.36 7.73 9.91
CA LYS A 299 -7.46 7.38 8.80
C LYS A 299 -6.01 7.33 9.32
N PRO A 300 -5.18 6.35 8.85
CA PRO A 300 -5.58 5.18 8.06
C PRO A 300 -6.72 4.44 8.75
N ASP A 301 -7.56 3.71 7.97
CA ASP A 301 -8.63 2.92 8.59
C ASP A 301 -8.02 1.78 9.43
N ILE A 302 -7.12 0.99 8.83
CA ILE A 302 -6.48 -0.18 9.46
C ILE A 302 -4.98 -0.17 9.22
N PHE A 303 -4.25 -0.98 10.00
CA PHE A 303 -2.84 -1.26 9.83
C PHE A 303 -2.63 -2.74 9.51
N PHE A 304 -1.58 -3.06 8.76
CA PHE A 304 -1.24 -4.45 8.41
C PHE A 304 0.27 -4.57 8.20
N PRO A 305 0.88 -5.79 8.25
CA PRO A 305 2.29 -5.97 8.03
C PRO A 305 2.80 -5.28 6.77
N GLY A 306 3.72 -4.35 6.93
CA GLY A 306 4.31 -3.57 5.85
C GLY A 306 5.82 -3.79 5.70
N GLY A 307 6.39 -4.68 6.49
CA GLY A 307 7.81 -5.01 6.46
C GLY A 307 8.66 -4.18 7.42
N ARG A 308 9.76 -4.79 7.85
CA ARG A 308 10.84 -4.17 8.62
C ARG A 308 12.00 -3.79 7.70
N ASN A 309 12.81 -2.88 8.14
CA ASN A 309 14.13 -2.66 7.57
C ASN A 309 15.10 -2.23 8.66
N PHE A 310 16.39 -2.47 8.42
CA PHE A 310 17.46 -2.00 9.30
C PHE A 310 17.83 -0.56 8.97
N VAL A 311 18.44 0.09 9.95
CA VAL A 311 18.98 1.43 9.83
C VAL A 311 20.48 1.45 10.04
N HIS A 312 21.15 2.41 9.44
CA HIS A 312 22.55 2.73 9.65
C HIS A 312 22.73 4.21 10.05
N GLU A 313 23.89 4.55 10.56
CA GLU A 313 24.23 5.93 10.92
C GLU A 313 24.21 6.84 9.69
N ASP A 314 23.65 8.05 9.85
CA ASP A 314 23.90 9.15 8.92
C ASP A 314 25.25 9.80 9.28
N TYR A 315 26.28 9.56 8.46
CA TYR A 315 27.63 10.10 8.71
C TYR A 315 27.73 11.61 8.64
N MET A 316 26.71 12.29 8.10
CA MET A 316 26.67 13.76 7.99
C MET A 316 25.99 14.40 9.18
N HIS A 317 25.08 13.69 9.86
CA HIS A 317 24.26 14.23 10.94
C HIS A 317 24.27 13.29 12.14
N ARG A 318 25.00 13.65 13.18
CA ARG A 318 25.07 12.89 14.42
C ARG A 318 23.68 12.73 15.05
N GLY A 319 23.36 11.53 15.49
CA GLY A 319 22.05 11.21 16.09
C GLY A 319 20.95 10.89 15.11
N VAL A 320 21.24 10.96 13.81
CA VAL A 320 20.32 10.64 12.73
C VAL A 320 20.63 9.27 12.16
N VAL A 321 19.60 8.50 11.90
CA VAL A 321 19.70 7.19 11.22
C VAL A 321 18.94 7.20 9.89
N ARG A 322 19.45 6.39 8.94
CA ARG A 322 18.86 6.20 7.61
C ARG A 322 18.52 4.75 7.36
N TRP A 323 17.54 4.51 6.55
CA TRP A 323 17.16 3.18 6.10
C TRP A 323 18.29 2.54 5.28
N ARG A 324 18.48 1.24 5.47
CA ARG A 324 19.31 0.44 4.58
C ARG A 324 18.70 0.46 3.18
N GLU A 325 19.49 0.78 2.16
CA GLU A 325 19.02 0.94 0.78
C GLU A 325 18.75 -0.39 0.08
N SER A 326 19.43 -1.46 0.46
CA SER A 326 19.37 -2.74 -0.27
C SER A 326 18.28 -3.66 0.26
N SER A 327 17.49 -4.21 -0.65
CA SER A 327 16.42 -5.18 -0.41
C SER A 327 16.79 -6.63 -0.79
N THR A 328 18.07 -6.93 -0.94
CA THR A 328 18.56 -8.28 -1.32
C THR A 328 18.37 -9.34 -0.26
N ARG A 329 18.28 -8.92 0.99
CA ARG A 329 18.19 -9.79 2.16
C ARG A 329 17.13 -9.29 3.10
N ALA A 330 16.48 -10.24 3.77
CA ALA A 330 15.62 -9.92 4.89
C ALA A 330 16.32 -8.96 5.89
N PRO A 331 15.59 -8.20 6.71
CA PRO A 331 14.15 -8.26 6.86
C PRO A 331 13.39 -7.50 5.74
N GLY A 332 12.08 -7.68 5.72
CA GLY A 332 11.13 -7.06 4.81
C GLY A 332 10.06 -8.07 4.35
N ILE A 333 9.04 -7.58 3.71
CA ILE A 333 8.03 -8.44 3.06
C ILE A 333 8.64 -9.10 1.84
N SER A 334 8.63 -10.44 1.81
CA SER A 334 9.09 -11.21 0.65
C SER A 334 8.05 -11.16 -0.46
N SER A 335 8.45 -10.77 -1.66
CA SER A 335 7.59 -10.71 -2.84
C SER A 335 8.29 -11.25 -4.08
N ALA A 336 7.56 -11.55 -5.14
CA ALA A 336 8.14 -11.89 -6.44
C ALA A 336 8.87 -10.68 -7.02
N ALA A 337 10.02 -10.92 -7.61
CA ALA A 337 10.81 -9.91 -8.30
C ALA A 337 11.20 -10.38 -9.72
N PRO A 338 11.31 -9.46 -10.68
CA PRO A 338 11.73 -9.81 -12.04
C PRO A 338 13.19 -10.28 -12.06
N GLY A 339 13.53 -11.11 -13.04
CA GLY A 339 14.92 -11.52 -13.29
C GLY A 339 15.78 -10.37 -13.77
N LEU A 340 17.02 -10.26 -13.24
CA LEU A 340 17.97 -9.22 -13.67
C LEU A 340 18.69 -9.56 -14.97
N THR A 341 18.75 -10.82 -15.33
CA THR A 341 19.41 -11.28 -16.56
C THR A 341 18.42 -11.97 -17.47
N THR A 342 18.63 -11.87 -18.79
CA THR A 342 17.83 -12.57 -19.78
C THR A 342 17.81 -14.08 -19.47
N GLY A 343 16.59 -14.61 -19.20
CA GLY A 343 16.40 -16.02 -18.86
C GLY A 343 16.30 -16.35 -17.36
N ALA A 344 16.64 -15.42 -16.46
CA ALA A 344 16.34 -15.59 -15.03
C ALA A 344 14.86 -15.32 -14.78
N ILE A 345 14.14 -16.34 -14.28
CA ILE A 345 12.69 -16.28 -14.16
C ILE A 345 12.24 -16.24 -12.68
N VAL A 346 13.08 -16.66 -11.76
CA VAL A 346 12.71 -16.82 -10.34
C VAL A 346 13.57 -15.94 -9.46
N ASN A 347 13.02 -14.80 -9.07
CA ASN A 347 13.64 -13.96 -8.06
C ASN A 347 12.60 -13.57 -7.02
N LYS A 348 13.09 -13.37 -5.79
CA LYS A 348 12.37 -12.74 -4.70
C LYS A 348 13.10 -11.49 -4.28
N ALA A 349 12.39 -10.49 -3.84
CA ALA A 349 12.92 -9.31 -3.19
C ALA A 349 12.27 -9.11 -1.83
N PHE A 350 12.90 -8.30 -1.00
CA PHE A 350 12.36 -7.89 0.28
C PHE A 350 12.10 -6.39 0.22
N SER A 351 10.88 -6.00 0.56
CA SER A 351 10.43 -4.61 0.53
C SER A 351 9.82 -4.22 1.87
N PHE A 352 9.61 -2.92 2.05
CA PHE A 352 8.86 -2.38 3.17
C PHE A 352 8.09 -1.13 2.73
N GLY A 353 6.84 -1.04 3.12
CA GLY A 353 5.99 0.09 2.78
C GLY A 353 4.52 -0.16 3.03
N THR A 354 3.76 0.91 2.99
CA THR A 354 2.28 0.83 3.04
C THR A 354 1.70 0.17 1.79
N SER A 355 2.44 0.12 0.69
CA SER A 355 2.06 -0.61 -0.53
C SER A 355 1.99 -2.11 -0.30
N ASP A 356 3.01 -2.68 0.39
CA ASP A 356 3.04 -4.11 0.75
C ASP A 356 1.86 -4.45 1.67
N ALA A 357 1.63 -3.64 2.72
CA ALA A 357 0.49 -3.79 3.61
C ALA A 357 -0.85 -3.75 2.85
N THR A 358 -0.98 -2.84 1.88
CA THR A 358 -2.17 -2.69 1.06
C THR A 358 -2.42 -3.90 0.16
N ALA A 359 -1.38 -4.45 -0.44
CA ALA A 359 -1.47 -5.66 -1.24
C ALA A 359 -1.87 -6.88 -0.39
N LEU A 360 -1.30 -7.02 0.80
CA LEU A 360 -1.64 -8.07 1.75
C LEU A 360 -3.09 -7.95 2.26
N VAL A 361 -3.57 -6.73 2.55
CA VAL A 361 -4.99 -6.50 2.89
C VAL A 361 -5.90 -6.84 1.71
N THR A 362 -5.46 -6.59 0.47
CA THR A 362 -6.22 -6.98 -0.72
C THR A 362 -6.35 -8.50 -0.85
N ASN A 363 -5.27 -9.25 -0.53
CA ASN A 363 -5.34 -10.71 -0.41
C ASN A 363 -6.39 -11.12 0.65
N LYS A 364 -6.35 -10.54 1.84
CA LYS A 364 -7.33 -10.83 2.92
C LYS A 364 -8.77 -10.42 2.56
N ALA A 365 -8.93 -9.37 1.77
CA ALA A 365 -10.24 -8.97 1.27
C ALA A 365 -10.84 -10.02 0.31
N GLN A 366 -10.01 -10.73 -0.47
CA GLN A 366 -10.46 -11.86 -1.28
C GLN A 366 -10.95 -13.02 -0.41
N GLU A 367 -10.24 -13.35 0.68
CA GLU A 367 -10.67 -14.36 1.65
C GLU A 367 -12.03 -13.98 2.27
N CYS A 368 -12.19 -12.70 2.69
CA CYS A 368 -13.47 -12.21 3.20
C CYS A 368 -14.60 -12.36 2.16
N TYR A 369 -14.31 -12.05 0.88
CA TYR A 369 -15.28 -12.25 -0.20
C TYR A 369 -15.69 -13.72 -0.33
N ALA A 370 -14.75 -14.65 -0.32
CA ALA A 370 -15.04 -16.08 -0.45
C ALA A 370 -15.95 -16.58 0.66
N VAL A 371 -15.70 -16.18 1.90
CA VAL A 371 -16.56 -16.52 3.05
C VAL A 371 -17.96 -15.92 2.92
N LEU A 372 -18.07 -14.65 2.51
CA LEU A 372 -19.37 -14.00 2.27
C LEU A 372 -20.15 -14.73 1.18
N ASP A 373 -19.50 -15.06 0.07
CA ASP A 373 -20.14 -15.74 -1.05
C ASP A 373 -20.63 -17.13 -0.67
N GLU A 374 -19.85 -17.88 0.11
CA GLU A 374 -20.24 -19.18 0.66
C GLU A 374 -21.45 -19.07 1.60
N ILE A 375 -21.47 -18.09 2.52
CA ILE A 375 -22.58 -17.86 3.44
C ILE A 375 -23.86 -17.54 2.66
N PHE A 376 -23.79 -16.58 1.71
CA PHE A 376 -24.96 -16.21 0.92
C PHE A 376 -25.45 -17.36 0.04
N MET A 377 -24.52 -18.12 -0.59
CA MET A 377 -24.86 -19.30 -1.39
C MET A 377 -25.60 -20.35 -0.54
N LYS A 378 -25.14 -20.59 0.69
CA LYS A 378 -25.75 -21.55 1.61
C LYS A 378 -27.14 -21.13 2.08
N GLU A 379 -27.32 -19.84 2.40
CA GLU A 379 -28.57 -19.33 2.98
C GLU A 379 -29.62 -19.00 1.92
N THR A 380 -29.22 -18.55 0.73
CA THR A 380 -30.13 -18.01 -0.29
C THR A 380 -30.11 -18.79 -1.62
N GLY A 381 -29.13 -19.66 -1.81
CA GLY A 381 -28.88 -20.34 -3.10
C GLY A 381 -28.26 -19.44 -4.17
N MET A 382 -27.85 -18.22 -3.81
CA MET A 382 -27.21 -17.24 -4.70
C MET A 382 -25.96 -16.68 -4.05
N GLY A 383 -24.97 -16.27 -4.84
CA GLY A 383 -23.78 -15.59 -4.33
C GLY A 383 -24.11 -14.23 -3.68
N VAL A 384 -23.13 -13.64 -2.99
CA VAL A 384 -23.28 -12.35 -2.35
C VAL A 384 -23.70 -11.27 -3.36
N PRO A 385 -24.76 -10.47 -3.11
CA PRO A 385 -25.18 -9.42 -4.05
C PRO A 385 -24.08 -8.37 -4.23
N ASN A 386 -23.79 -8.03 -5.48
CA ASN A 386 -22.71 -7.12 -5.85
C ASN A 386 -22.72 -5.77 -5.12
N GLU A 387 -23.91 -5.25 -4.80
CA GLU A 387 -24.11 -3.97 -4.11
C GLU A 387 -23.61 -3.98 -2.65
N TYR A 388 -23.48 -5.15 -2.03
CA TYR A 388 -23.09 -5.27 -0.62
C TYR A 388 -21.63 -5.66 -0.44
N VAL A 389 -20.99 -6.27 -1.44
CA VAL A 389 -19.61 -6.79 -1.34
C VAL A 389 -18.63 -5.78 -0.76
N ALA A 390 -18.55 -4.59 -1.36
CA ALA A 390 -17.59 -3.56 -0.96
C ALA A 390 -17.79 -3.10 0.49
N VAL A 391 -19.05 -2.89 0.89
CA VAL A 391 -19.40 -2.41 2.24
C VAL A 391 -19.17 -3.49 3.28
N LEU A 392 -19.56 -4.73 2.99
CA LEU A 392 -19.38 -5.87 3.91
C LEU A 392 -17.91 -6.17 4.14
N ILE A 393 -17.09 -6.23 3.08
CA ILE A 393 -15.64 -6.47 3.22
C ILE A 393 -14.99 -5.35 4.06
N LYS A 394 -15.30 -4.08 3.76
CA LYS A 394 -14.77 -2.96 4.56
C LYS A 394 -15.21 -3.06 6.02
N ALA A 395 -16.47 -3.41 6.27
CA ALA A 395 -17.00 -3.57 7.61
C ALA A 395 -16.33 -4.73 8.36
N MET A 396 -16.15 -5.88 7.72
CA MET A 396 -15.45 -7.05 8.29
C MET A 396 -14.03 -6.70 8.72
N LEU A 397 -13.25 -6.10 7.82
CA LEU A 397 -11.85 -5.74 8.10
C LEU A 397 -11.75 -4.66 9.20
N ALA A 398 -12.60 -3.63 9.17
CA ALA A 398 -12.60 -2.58 10.19
C ALA A 398 -13.10 -3.09 11.56
N HIS A 399 -14.12 -3.96 11.57
CA HIS A 399 -14.67 -4.54 12.80
C HIS A 399 -13.71 -5.55 13.44
N GLY A 400 -13.00 -6.33 12.63
CA GLY A 400 -12.00 -7.29 13.11
C GLY A 400 -10.71 -6.63 13.62
N ALA A 401 -10.55 -5.31 13.40
CA ALA A 401 -9.35 -4.60 13.81
C ALA A 401 -9.30 -4.32 15.31
N SER A 402 -8.12 -4.44 15.89
CA SER A 402 -7.86 -4.13 17.30
C SER A 402 -6.47 -3.50 17.48
N TRP A 403 -6.31 -2.74 18.54
CA TRP A 403 -5.03 -2.07 18.84
C TRP A 403 -3.94 -2.98 19.41
N ASN A 404 -4.26 -4.21 19.79
CA ASN A 404 -3.28 -5.22 20.26
C ASN A 404 -2.30 -4.72 21.35
N GLY A 405 -2.75 -3.79 22.20
CA GLY A 405 -1.92 -3.17 23.25
C GLY A 405 -1.17 -1.91 22.84
N TRP A 406 -1.23 -1.49 21.58
CA TRP A 406 -0.62 -0.22 21.12
C TRP A 406 -1.16 1.00 21.86
N ASP A 407 -2.44 0.97 22.23
CA ASP A 407 -3.08 2.04 23.02
C ASP A 407 -2.33 2.30 24.32
N ARG A 408 -1.98 1.26 25.07
CA ARG A 408 -1.25 1.38 26.34
C ARG A 408 0.17 1.87 26.11
N LEU A 409 0.83 1.36 25.07
CA LEU A 409 2.18 1.75 24.70
C LEU A 409 2.24 3.26 24.36
N PHE A 410 1.38 3.71 23.45
CA PHE A 410 1.34 5.12 23.04
C PHE A 410 0.89 6.03 24.17
N GLN A 411 -0.10 5.62 24.97
CA GLN A 411 -0.52 6.39 26.17
C GLN A 411 0.62 6.56 27.17
N GLY A 412 1.35 5.49 27.46
CA GLY A 412 2.46 5.51 28.41
C GLY A 412 3.60 6.42 27.95
N ILE A 413 3.97 6.35 26.67
CA ILE A 413 5.10 7.12 26.11
C ILE A 413 4.74 8.58 25.88
N LEU A 414 3.55 8.88 25.36
CA LEU A 414 3.10 10.23 25.00
C LEU A 414 2.38 10.96 26.13
N GLY A 415 2.10 10.30 27.26
CA GLY A 415 1.36 10.88 28.38
C GLY A 415 -0.10 11.21 28.04
N ILE A 416 -0.69 10.53 27.05
CA ILE A 416 -2.08 10.77 26.64
C ILE A 416 -3.02 10.10 27.64
N SER A 417 -3.89 10.88 28.29
CA SER A 417 -4.81 10.37 29.31
C SER A 417 -6.17 11.08 29.26
N GLY A 418 -7.14 10.56 30.01
CA GLY A 418 -8.47 11.13 30.14
C GLY A 418 -9.47 10.71 29.07
N ASN A 419 -10.67 11.28 29.07
CA ASN A 419 -11.81 10.88 28.26
C ASN A 419 -11.60 11.07 26.74
N SER A 420 -10.67 11.94 26.34
CA SER A 420 -10.34 12.20 24.92
C SER A 420 -9.18 11.33 24.40
N ALA A 421 -8.57 10.51 25.27
CA ALA A 421 -7.40 9.70 24.90
C ALA A 421 -7.66 8.81 23.68
N LYS A 422 -8.80 8.13 23.63
CA LYS A 422 -9.19 7.29 22.51
C LYS A 422 -9.21 8.06 21.18
N ASN A 423 -9.82 9.25 21.16
CA ASN A 423 -9.87 10.08 19.96
C ASN A 423 -8.48 10.59 19.55
N ALA A 424 -7.61 10.90 20.52
CA ALA A 424 -6.24 11.30 20.23
C ALA A 424 -5.41 10.16 19.64
N LEU A 425 -5.65 8.91 20.06
CA LEU A 425 -4.92 7.74 19.58
C LEU A 425 -5.32 7.30 18.16
N HIS A 426 -6.56 7.51 17.75
CA HIS A 426 -7.00 7.09 16.41
C HIS A 426 -6.15 7.66 15.28
N ARG A 427 -5.55 8.82 15.45
CA ARG A 427 -4.66 9.41 14.43
C ARG A 427 -3.37 8.61 14.20
N TYR A 428 -2.92 7.83 15.21
CA TYR A 428 -1.73 6.97 15.13
C TYR A 428 -2.08 5.54 14.80
N LEU A 429 -3.23 5.05 15.25
CA LEU A 429 -3.57 3.64 15.34
C LEU A 429 -4.74 3.23 14.44
N GLY A 430 -5.49 4.17 13.86
CA GLY A 430 -6.71 3.86 13.13
C GLY A 430 -7.68 3.03 13.97
N TYR A 431 -8.30 2.03 13.37
CA TYR A 431 -9.04 0.97 14.09
C TYR A 431 -8.12 -0.13 14.64
N GLY A 432 -6.84 -0.16 14.19
CA GLY A 432 -5.85 -1.18 14.56
C GLY A 432 -5.56 -2.16 13.45
N GLU A 433 -5.06 -3.34 13.81
CA GLU A 433 -4.76 -4.44 12.90
C GLU A 433 -5.91 -5.46 12.90
N PRO A 434 -6.47 -5.84 11.74
CA PRO A 434 -7.55 -6.80 11.64
C PRO A 434 -7.04 -8.23 11.86
N ASP A 435 -7.72 -8.94 12.76
CA ASP A 435 -7.62 -10.40 12.90
C ASP A 435 -8.59 -11.04 11.90
N VAL A 436 -8.08 -11.38 10.71
CA VAL A 436 -8.90 -11.88 9.61
C VAL A 436 -9.42 -13.29 9.88
N GLU A 437 -8.66 -14.12 10.59
CA GLU A 437 -9.12 -15.46 10.95
C GLU A 437 -10.34 -15.38 11.88
N ARG A 438 -10.28 -14.52 12.88
CA ARG A 438 -11.41 -14.27 13.76
C ARG A 438 -12.63 -13.71 13.03
N VAL A 439 -12.40 -12.86 12.02
CA VAL A 439 -13.50 -12.27 11.22
C VAL A 439 -14.19 -13.33 10.35
N LYS A 440 -13.46 -14.34 9.88
CA LYS A 440 -14.00 -15.45 9.08
C LYS A 440 -14.78 -16.47 9.93
N GLU A 441 -14.50 -16.54 11.22
CA GLU A 441 -15.21 -17.47 12.13
C GLU A 441 -16.62 -16.97 12.46
N CYS A 442 -17.62 -17.53 11.80
CA CYS A 442 -19.02 -17.28 12.12
C CYS A 442 -19.53 -18.43 13.00
N THR A 443 -19.64 -18.22 14.31
CA THR A 443 -20.22 -19.21 15.24
C THR A 443 -21.63 -18.81 15.64
N LYS A 444 -22.40 -19.75 16.26
CA LYS A 444 -23.74 -19.47 16.82
C LYS A 444 -23.74 -18.38 17.88
N GLU A 445 -22.59 -18.16 18.52
CA GLU A 445 -22.40 -17.20 19.62
C GLU A 445 -21.66 -15.92 19.18
N GLN A 446 -21.11 -15.89 17.98
CA GLN A 446 -20.35 -14.78 17.46
C GLN A 446 -20.76 -14.50 16.00
N VAL A 447 -21.47 -13.41 15.81
CA VAL A 447 -21.87 -12.91 14.49
C VAL A 447 -21.00 -11.73 14.15
N THR A 448 -20.25 -11.84 13.05
CA THR A 448 -19.59 -10.68 12.42
C THR A 448 -20.62 -10.02 11.52
N LEU A 449 -21.10 -8.85 11.92
CA LEU A 449 -22.07 -8.03 11.17
C LEU A 449 -21.33 -6.90 10.45
#